data_70fa491d9645d39e1d6fd3d22fc40494
#
_entry.id   70fa491d9645d39e1d6fd3d22fc40494
#
_cell.length_a   1.000
_cell.length_b   1.000
_cell.length_c   1.000
_cell.angle_alpha   90.00
_cell.angle_beta   90.00
_cell.angle_gamma   90.00
#
_symmetry.space_group_name_H-M   'P 1'
#
loop_
_entity.id
_entity.type
_entity.pdbx_description
1 polymer ?
#
loop_
_entity_poly.entity_id
_entity_poly.type
_entity_poly.pdbx_seq_one_letter_code
_entity_poly.pdbx_strand_id
1 'polypeptide(L)'
;NQKMTIEELRLMHSMKTGALLKASILLGAFAGKKTPSQHDLSQLEVYGNAIGLAFQIVDDILDVVGDTAELGKTAGKDALEDKPTYVSLLGLEKAKVLAEEQYLIAVKAAEGLSNGLDGKERLIEIADFIIKRTH
;
A
#
# COMPACT_ATOMS: atom_id res chain seq x y z
N ASN A 1 19.74 -16.40 12.36
CA ASN A 1 18.39 -16.23 11.84
C ASN A 1 17.56 -15.30 12.66
N GLN A 2 17.81 -14.05 12.45
CA GLN A 2 17.04 -13.03 13.14
C GLN A 2 15.77 -12.74 12.36
N LYS A 3 14.71 -12.59 13.10
CA LYS A 3 13.45 -12.23 12.49
C LYS A 3 13.48 -10.76 12.10
N MET A 4 12.95 -10.47 10.94
CA MET A 4 12.84 -9.10 10.46
C MET A 4 11.84 -8.34 11.35
N THR A 5 12.18 -7.12 11.70
CA THR A 5 11.27 -6.26 12.44
C THR A 5 10.26 -5.65 11.50
N ILE A 6 9.19 -5.07 12.05
CA ILE A 6 8.17 -4.41 11.25
C ILE A 6 8.77 -3.20 10.51
N GLU A 7 9.69 -2.49 11.12
CA GLU A 7 10.35 -1.35 10.48
C GLU A 7 11.20 -1.80 9.30
N GLU A 8 11.91 -2.90 9.46
CA GLU A 8 12.73 -3.43 8.38
C GLU A 8 11.87 -3.90 7.22
N LEU A 9 10.73 -4.53 7.52
CA LEU A 9 9.80 -4.97 6.50
C LEU A 9 9.21 -3.78 5.74
N ARG A 10 8.83 -2.72 6.45
CA ARG A 10 8.31 -1.51 5.84
C ARG A 10 9.34 -0.88 4.91
N LEU A 11 10.58 -0.83 5.36
CA LEU A 11 11.65 -0.25 4.56
C LEU A 11 11.88 -1.06 3.29
N MET A 12 11.91 -2.37 3.41
CA MET A 12 12.11 -3.24 2.26
C MET A 12 11.00 -3.06 1.22
N HIS A 13 9.74 -3.05 1.67
CA HIS A 13 8.61 -2.88 0.76
C HIS A 13 8.57 -1.48 0.17
N SER A 14 8.94 -0.48 0.95
CA SER A 14 9.02 0.89 0.45
C SER A 14 10.04 1.00 -0.69
N MET A 15 11.18 0.32 -0.56
CA MET A 15 12.20 0.37 -1.58
C MET A 15 11.80 -0.37 -2.86
N LYS A 16 11.10 -1.50 -2.73
CA LYS A 16 10.72 -2.31 -3.88
C LYS A 16 9.48 -1.82 -4.59
N THR A 17 8.42 -1.63 -3.82
CA THR A 17 7.10 -1.34 -4.37
C THR A 17 6.85 0.15 -4.48
N GLY A 18 7.29 0.90 -3.48
CA GLY A 18 7.09 2.33 -3.43
C GLY A 18 7.73 3.06 -4.59
N ALA A 19 8.95 2.64 -4.97
CA ALA A 19 9.65 3.28 -6.08
C ALA A 19 8.88 3.15 -7.38
N LEU A 20 8.36 1.97 -7.66
CA LEU A 20 7.60 1.72 -8.88
C LEU A 20 6.28 2.49 -8.89
N LEU A 21 5.55 2.44 -7.80
CA LEU A 21 4.30 3.17 -7.68
C LEU A 21 4.52 4.68 -7.75
N LYS A 22 5.56 5.16 -7.10
CA LYS A 22 5.89 6.59 -7.13
C LYS A 22 6.19 7.05 -8.54
N ALA A 23 6.97 6.27 -9.29
CA ALA A 23 7.29 6.61 -10.67
C ALA A 23 6.03 6.65 -11.52
N SER A 24 5.13 5.66 -11.35
CA SER A 24 3.88 5.60 -12.10
C SER A 24 2.98 6.79 -11.82
N ILE A 25 2.88 7.18 -10.55
CA ILE A 25 2.06 8.30 -10.12
C ILE A 25 2.61 9.60 -10.68
N LEU A 26 3.93 9.79 -10.61
CA LEU A 26 4.54 10.99 -11.16
C LEU A 26 4.35 11.09 -12.67
N LEU A 27 4.48 9.98 -13.38
CA LEU A 27 4.23 9.96 -14.82
C LEU A 27 2.79 10.35 -15.14
N GLY A 28 1.83 9.83 -14.37
CA GLY A 28 0.44 10.19 -14.54
C GLY A 28 0.18 11.67 -14.30
N ALA A 29 0.82 12.22 -13.27
CA ALA A 29 0.67 13.64 -12.94
C ALA A 29 1.25 14.53 -14.04
N PHE A 30 2.41 14.15 -14.58
CA PHE A 30 3.05 14.94 -15.63
C PHE A 30 2.37 14.78 -17.00
N ALA A 31 1.55 13.76 -17.18
CA ALA A 31 0.80 13.61 -18.42
C ALA A 31 -0.36 14.60 -18.52
N GLY A 32 -0.77 15.19 -17.39
CA GLY A 32 -1.83 16.19 -17.39
C GLY A 32 -1.34 17.53 -17.93
N LYS A 33 -2.29 18.41 -18.17
CA LYS A 33 -1.99 19.73 -18.72
C LYS A 33 -1.38 20.68 -17.72
N LYS A 34 -1.60 20.45 -16.46
CA LYS A 34 -1.12 21.32 -15.38
C LYS A 34 0.14 20.74 -14.75
N THR A 35 1.14 21.59 -14.58
CA THR A 35 2.37 21.17 -13.92
C THR A 35 2.15 21.10 -12.41
N PRO A 36 2.50 19.98 -11.75
CA PRO A 36 2.37 19.87 -10.30
C PRO A 36 3.26 20.88 -9.58
N SER A 37 2.74 21.46 -8.51
CA SER A 37 3.52 22.33 -7.63
C SER A 37 4.39 21.47 -6.71
N GLN A 38 5.27 22.12 -5.95
CA GLN A 38 6.04 21.42 -4.92
C GLN A 38 5.13 20.76 -3.89
N HIS A 39 4.05 21.45 -3.54
CA HIS A 39 3.07 20.87 -2.63
C HIS A 39 2.45 19.60 -3.24
N ASP A 40 2.09 19.65 -4.51
CA ASP A 40 1.50 18.50 -5.21
C ASP A 40 2.46 17.32 -5.24
N LEU A 41 3.74 17.59 -5.55
CA LEU A 41 4.75 16.54 -5.58
C LEU A 41 4.93 15.89 -4.20
N SER A 42 4.88 16.71 -3.15
CA SER A 42 4.96 16.23 -1.77
C SER A 42 3.77 15.32 -1.45
N GLN A 43 2.57 15.74 -1.85
CA GLN A 43 1.37 14.94 -1.61
C GLN A 43 1.39 13.63 -2.40
N LEU A 44 1.89 13.67 -3.62
CA LEU A 44 2.01 12.45 -4.43
C LEU A 44 3.00 11.48 -3.81
N GLU A 45 4.07 11.99 -3.21
CA GLU A 45 5.02 11.13 -2.51
C GLU A 45 4.38 10.46 -1.29
N VAL A 46 3.65 11.24 -0.49
CA VAL A 46 2.92 10.70 0.66
C VAL A 46 1.92 9.65 0.20
N TYR A 47 1.17 9.95 -0.85
CA TYR A 47 0.21 9.00 -1.41
C TYR A 47 0.91 7.70 -1.84
N GLY A 48 1.99 7.83 -2.60
CA GLY A 48 2.69 6.67 -3.11
C GLY A 48 3.22 5.76 -2.03
N ASN A 49 3.80 6.34 -0.98
CA ASN A 49 4.32 5.57 0.13
C ASN A 49 3.20 4.87 0.89
N ALA A 50 2.11 5.58 1.15
CA ALA A 50 0.98 5.03 1.89
C ALA A 50 0.26 3.94 1.11
N ILE A 51 0.02 4.16 -0.19
CA ILE A 51 -0.72 3.17 -0.98
C ILE A 51 0.15 1.94 -1.23
N GLY A 52 1.44 2.12 -1.38
CA GLY A 52 2.36 0.99 -1.53
C GLY A 52 2.38 0.11 -0.29
N LEU A 53 2.42 0.73 0.87
CA LEU A 53 2.37 -0.01 2.13
C LEU A 53 1.02 -0.69 2.31
N ALA A 54 -0.07 0.02 2.05
CA ALA A 54 -1.40 -0.57 2.13
C ALA A 54 -1.53 -1.77 1.21
N PHE A 55 -1.01 -1.67 -0.01
CA PHE A 55 -1.06 -2.75 -0.97
C PHE A 55 -0.35 -4.00 -0.45
N GLN A 56 0.84 -3.83 0.12
CA GLN A 56 1.60 -4.95 0.65
C GLN A 56 0.89 -5.58 1.85
N ILE A 57 0.35 -4.76 2.75
CA ILE A 57 -0.37 -5.29 3.90
C ILE A 57 -1.61 -6.06 3.46
N VAL A 58 -2.35 -5.50 2.52
CA VAL A 58 -3.55 -6.15 1.98
C VAL A 58 -3.19 -7.48 1.33
N ASP A 59 -2.11 -7.52 0.55
CA ASP A 59 -1.65 -8.76 -0.05
C ASP A 59 -1.34 -9.81 1.01
N ASP A 60 -0.65 -9.42 2.08
CA ASP A 60 -0.34 -10.35 3.16
C ASP A 60 -1.61 -10.86 3.85
N ILE A 61 -2.59 -9.96 4.04
CA ILE A 61 -3.87 -10.33 4.63
C ILE A 61 -4.60 -11.34 3.75
N LEU A 62 -4.66 -11.04 2.45
CA LEU A 62 -5.36 -11.90 1.49
C LEU A 62 -4.72 -13.27 1.40
N ASP A 63 -3.40 -13.32 1.53
CA ASP A 63 -2.68 -14.57 1.51
C ASP A 63 -3.13 -15.47 2.65
N VAL A 64 -3.28 -14.91 3.85
CA VAL A 64 -3.73 -15.66 5.01
C VAL A 64 -5.21 -16.07 4.88
N VAL A 65 -6.06 -15.13 4.47
CA VAL A 65 -7.49 -15.40 4.30
C VAL A 65 -7.73 -16.38 3.17
N GLY A 66 -7.00 -16.22 2.06
CA GLY A 66 -7.09 -17.12 0.93
C GLY A 66 -6.65 -18.53 1.28
N ASP A 67 -5.63 -18.64 2.12
CA ASP A 67 -5.14 -19.92 2.61
C ASP A 67 -6.24 -20.69 3.34
N THR A 68 -6.94 -20.00 4.23
CA THR A 68 -8.04 -20.61 4.98
C THR A 68 -9.14 -21.07 4.03
N ALA A 69 -9.45 -20.28 3.01
CA ALA A 69 -10.50 -20.58 2.06
C ALA A 69 -10.12 -21.73 1.13
N GLU A 70 -8.84 -21.86 0.83
CA GLU A 70 -8.36 -22.88 -0.12
C GLU A 70 -7.75 -24.10 0.57
N LEU A 71 -8.10 -24.33 1.80
CA LEU A 71 -7.60 -25.44 2.59
C LEU A 71 -6.13 -25.33 2.94
N GLY A 72 -5.63 -24.11 2.97
CA GLY A 72 -4.34 -23.84 3.55
C GLY A 72 -3.12 -24.29 2.80
N LYS A 73 -3.23 -24.45 1.50
CA LYS A 73 -2.07 -24.97 0.78
C LYS A 73 -0.94 -23.95 0.61
N THR A 74 -1.29 -22.76 0.18
CA THR A 74 -0.25 -21.81 -0.24
C THR A 74 0.14 -20.86 0.88
N ALA A 75 -0.84 -20.30 1.57
CA ALA A 75 -0.54 -19.32 2.61
C ALA A 75 0.06 -20.01 3.83
N GLY A 76 -0.40 -21.24 4.12
CA GLY A 76 0.24 -22.01 5.17
C GLY A 76 1.70 -22.26 4.86
N LYS A 77 2.03 -22.37 3.59
CA LYS A 77 3.39 -22.58 3.16
C LYS A 77 4.29 -21.37 3.50
N ASP A 78 3.80 -20.17 3.27
CA ASP A 78 4.58 -18.98 3.60
C ASP A 78 4.83 -18.87 5.11
N ALA A 79 3.84 -19.20 5.90
CA ALA A 79 4.00 -19.22 7.34
C ALA A 79 5.01 -20.29 7.76
N LEU A 80 4.94 -21.44 7.12
CA LEU A 80 5.86 -22.53 7.43
C LEU A 80 7.29 -22.22 7.01
N GLU A 81 7.47 -21.39 6.00
CA GLU A 81 8.78 -20.99 5.53
C GLU A 81 9.36 -19.80 6.30
N ASP A 82 8.65 -19.35 7.33
CA ASP A 82 9.13 -18.25 8.19
C ASP A 82 9.33 -16.94 7.43
N LYS A 83 8.60 -16.74 6.34
CA LYS A 83 8.68 -15.47 5.64
C LYS A 83 8.04 -14.38 6.48
N PRO A 84 8.73 -13.26 6.68
CA PRO A 84 8.14 -12.16 7.43
C PRO A 84 7.05 -11.48 6.62
N THR A 85 5.88 -11.38 7.20
CA THR A 85 4.77 -10.63 6.62
C THR A 85 4.20 -9.71 7.69
N TYR A 86 3.36 -8.79 7.27
CA TYR A 86 2.72 -7.91 8.24
C TYR A 86 1.82 -8.72 9.18
N VAL A 87 1.16 -9.74 8.64
CA VAL A 87 0.32 -10.58 9.48
C VAL A 87 1.15 -11.41 10.46
N SER A 88 2.28 -11.96 10.00
CA SER A 88 3.11 -12.77 10.90
C SER A 88 3.75 -11.94 12.00
N LEU A 89 4.03 -10.67 11.73
CA LEU A 89 4.69 -9.79 12.71
C LEU A 89 3.69 -9.08 13.63
N LEU A 90 2.52 -8.73 13.13
CA LEU A 90 1.54 -7.94 13.87
C LEU A 90 0.30 -8.71 14.30
N GLY A 91 -0.02 -9.80 13.60
CA GLY A 91 -1.31 -10.45 13.73
C GLY A 91 -2.31 -9.87 12.76
N LEU A 92 -3.34 -10.63 12.45
CA LEU A 92 -4.32 -10.27 11.42
C LEU A 92 -5.05 -8.96 11.73
N GLU A 93 -5.52 -8.80 12.96
CA GLU A 93 -6.32 -7.62 13.31
C GLU A 93 -5.50 -6.34 13.27
N LYS A 94 -4.27 -6.36 13.77
CA LYS A 94 -3.40 -5.20 13.72
C LYS A 94 -2.99 -4.88 12.29
N ALA A 95 -2.79 -5.91 11.47
CA ALA A 95 -2.47 -5.70 10.07
C ALA A 95 -3.62 -4.99 9.36
N LYS A 96 -4.86 -5.38 9.63
CA LYS A 96 -6.02 -4.71 9.07
C LYS A 96 -6.11 -3.25 9.49
N VAL A 97 -5.84 -2.97 10.76
CA VAL A 97 -5.85 -1.59 11.26
C VAL A 97 -4.78 -0.77 10.55
N LEU A 98 -3.59 -1.33 10.40
CA LEU A 98 -2.49 -0.63 9.74
C LEU A 98 -2.83 -0.35 8.27
N ALA A 99 -3.42 -1.31 7.57
CA ALA A 99 -3.85 -1.11 6.18
C ALA A 99 -4.85 0.03 6.08
N GLU A 100 -5.82 0.07 6.99
CA GLU A 100 -6.84 1.12 7.02
C GLU A 100 -6.20 2.49 7.26
N GLU A 101 -5.24 2.56 8.18
CA GLU A 101 -4.54 3.81 8.45
C GLU A 101 -3.80 4.31 7.22
N GLN A 102 -3.13 3.43 6.51
CA GLN A 102 -2.40 3.81 5.30
C GLN A 102 -3.35 4.23 4.19
N TYR A 103 -4.48 3.55 4.08
CA TYR A 103 -5.52 3.94 3.13
C TYR A 103 -5.98 5.39 3.40
N LEU A 104 -6.26 5.71 4.66
CA LEU A 104 -6.72 7.05 5.01
C LEU A 104 -5.65 8.10 4.72
N ILE A 105 -4.38 7.79 4.98
CA ILE A 105 -3.28 8.68 4.66
C ILE A 105 -3.22 8.93 3.14
N ALA A 106 -3.38 7.87 2.36
CA ALA A 106 -3.35 7.99 0.90
C ALA A 106 -4.49 8.84 0.37
N VAL A 107 -5.71 8.61 0.86
CA VAL A 107 -6.87 9.38 0.42
C VAL A 107 -6.71 10.85 0.79
N LYS A 108 -6.25 11.12 2.00
CA LYS A 108 -6.06 12.50 2.45
C LYS A 108 -5.01 13.21 1.60
N ALA A 109 -3.93 12.51 1.25
CA ALA A 109 -2.90 13.08 0.40
C ALA A 109 -3.45 13.40 -0.99
N ALA A 110 -4.25 12.50 -1.55
CA ALA A 110 -4.86 12.72 -2.86
C ALA A 110 -5.82 13.92 -2.82
N GLU A 111 -6.61 14.01 -1.76
CA GLU A 111 -7.53 15.13 -1.58
C GLU A 111 -6.80 16.46 -1.44
N GLY A 112 -5.58 16.43 -0.96
CA GLY A 112 -4.76 17.63 -0.80
C GLY A 112 -4.13 18.13 -2.08
N LEU A 113 -4.30 17.43 -3.20
CA LEU A 113 -3.75 17.86 -4.47
C LEU A 113 -4.48 19.09 -5.02
N SER A 114 -3.75 19.89 -5.79
CA SER A 114 -4.34 21.09 -6.40
C SER A 114 -5.47 20.74 -7.35
N ASN A 115 -6.48 21.59 -7.38
CA ASN A 115 -7.54 21.44 -8.35
C ASN A 115 -6.96 21.60 -9.76
N GLY A 116 -7.45 20.82 -10.69
CA GLY A 116 -6.98 20.87 -12.07
C GLY A 116 -5.90 19.87 -12.40
N LEU A 117 -5.40 19.11 -11.41
CA LEU A 117 -4.55 17.97 -11.70
C LEU A 117 -5.45 16.80 -12.07
N ASP A 118 -5.24 16.28 -13.26
CA ASP A 118 -5.98 15.11 -13.71
C ASP A 118 -5.56 13.91 -12.87
N GLY A 119 -6.49 13.04 -12.61
CA GLY A 119 -6.19 11.80 -11.92
C GLY A 119 -6.36 11.82 -10.42
N LYS A 120 -6.67 12.98 -9.81
CA LYS A 120 -6.90 13.06 -8.38
C LYS A 120 -7.97 12.07 -7.93
N GLU A 121 -9.10 12.05 -8.63
CA GLU A 121 -10.18 11.13 -8.32
C GLU A 121 -9.78 9.68 -8.60
N ARG A 122 -8.98 9.47 -9.64
CA ARG A 122 -8.49 8.15 -9.96
C ARG A 122 -7.62 7.60 -8.84
N LEU A 123 -6.78 8.44 -8.24
CA LEU A 123 -5.95 8.01 -7.12
C LEU A 123 -6.80 7.57 -5.93
N ILE A 124 -7.88 8.29 -5.66
CA ILE A 124 -8.79 7.92 -4.57
C ILE A 124 -9.49 6.60 -4.90
N GLU A 125 -9.92 6.40 -6.15
CA GLU A 125 -10.54 5.16 -6.58
C GLU A 125 -9.59 3.97 -6.42
N ILE A 126 -8.31 4.16 -6.74
CA ILE A 126 -7.30 3.10 -6.60
C ILE A 126 -7.16 2.73 -5.13
N ALA A 127 -7.08 3.72 -4.24
CA ALA A 127 -6.99 3.46 -2.81
C ALA A 127 -8.21 2.68 -2.30
N ASP A 128 -9.41 3.11 -2.73
CA ASP A 128 -10.64 2.42 -2.37
C ASP A 128 -10.64 0.97 -2.84
N PHE A 129 -10.20 0.75 -4.07
CA PHE A 129 -10.15 -0.59 -4.63
C PHE A 129 -9.24 -1.51 -3.82
N ILE A 130 -8.08 -1.00 -3.43
CA ILE A 130 -7.10 -1.78 -2.68
C ILE A 130 -7.65 -2.17 -1.31
N ILE A 131 -8.20 -1.21 -0.56
CA ILE A 131 -8.66 -1.49 0.80
C ILE A 131 -9.90 -2.38 0.83
N LYS A 132 -10.76 -2.29 -0.18
CA LYS A 132 -11.97 -3.10 -0.24
C LYS A 132 -11.69 -4.59 -0.41
N ARG A 133 -10.49 -4.94 -0.86
CA ARG A 133 -10.14 -6.33 -1.05
C ARG A 133 -10.14 -7.13 0.25
N THR A 134 -10.05 -6.44 1.40
CA THR A 134 -10.05 -7.10 2.70
C THR A 134 -11.38 -6.97 3.45
N HIS A 135 -12.38 -6.40 2.79
CA HIS A 135 -13.69 -6.15 3.43
C HIS A 135 -14.79 -6.97 2.79
#